data_f3c18198d1fdc7bb3191c95b33a0c85f
#
_entry.id   f3c18198d1fdc7bb3191c95b33a0c85f
#
_cell.length_a   1.000
_cell.length_b   1.000
_cell.length_c   1.000
_cell.angle_alpha   90.00
_cell.angle_beta   90.00
_cell.angle_gamma   90.00
#
_symmetry.space_group_name_H-M   'P 1'
#
loop_
_entity.id
_entity.type
_entity.pdbx_description
1 polymer ?
#
loop_
_entity_poly.entity_id
_entity_poly.type
_entity_poly.pdbx_seq_one_letter_code
_entity_poly.pdbx_strand_id
1 'polypeptide(L)'
;MKRRPVQQEDGEPTDWPGSAQVSDFLTRQLAGRRLAALSCLTYGRSLKGFALWMKSNGGWDGDWSKLTARHLRDFVIERQGTHSRRSVHNQVSALRAFLADLRERGGITTTPAAGLVLPKLPKSLPKFLTEAQTDSLMDAAEESEKDDPQEVARDMAILELLYGGGLRVSELCGLDGGDLDLGSGLVKLMGKGSKERVVPVGDSAVQAVKAYLALRGAPARGEPLLLAARGGRLHPRAVQLMLKRKLALAGLPADLTPHKLRHACATHLLSNGADLRLVQEQLGHASLSTTQIYTHLSVAKLREVHRKSHPRA
;
A
#
# COMPACT_ATOMS: atom_id res chain seq x y z
N MET A 1 -2.32 -2.29 -25.21
CA MET A 1 -1.30 -1.22 -25.09
C MET A 1 -0.35 -1.60 -23.95
N LYS A 2 0.94 -1.77 -24.22
CA LYS A 2 1.94 -2.18 -23.22
C LYS A 2 2.13 -1.05 -22.20
N ARG A 3 1.94 -1.34 -20.89
CA ARG A 3 2.24 -0.40 -19.80
C ARG A 3 3.71 -0.01 -19.86
N ARG A 4 4.01 1.30 -19.84
CA ARG A 4 5.37 1.81 -19.69
C ARG A 4 5.95 1.30 -18.35
N PRO A 5 7.22 0.86 -18.34
CA PRO A 5 7.90 0.54 -17.10
C PRO A 5 7.97 1.80 -16.22
N VAL A 6 7.85 1.60 -14.91
CA VAL A 6 8.09 2.63 -13.89
C VAL A 6 9.44 3.26 -14.18
N GLN A 7 9.45 4.56 -14.46
CA GLN A 7 10.67 5.33 -14.67
C GLN A 7 11.57 5.13 -13.45
N GLN A 8 12.79 4.66 -13.70
CA GLN A 8 13.89 4.73 -12.74
C GLN A 8 14.10 6.21 -12.40
N GLU A 9 14.06 6.52 -11.11
CA GLU A 9 14.53 7.82 -10.62
C GLU A 9 16.01 7.93 -10.99
N ASP A 10 16.31 8.86 -11.87
CA ASP A 10 17.65 9.18 -12.35
C ASP A 10 18.55 9.64 -11.20
N GLY A 11 19.74 9.07 -11.06
CA GLY A 11 20.88 9.74 -10.48
C GLY A 11 21.52 9.21 -9.20
N GLU A 12 21.10 8.09 -8.61
CA GLU A 12 21.94 7.48 -7.56
C GLU A 12 23.01 6.56 -8.17
N PRO A 13 24.28 6.67 -7.71
CA PRO A 13 25.33 5.78 -8.18
C PRO A 13 24.92 4.32 -8.00
N THR A 14 24.82 3.60 -9.10
CA THR A 14 24.50 2.16 -9.12
C THR A 14 25.66 1.32 -8.59
N ASP A 15 26.82 1.93 -8.37
CA ASP A 15 28.06 1.29 -7.97
C ASP A 15 28.35 1.55 -6.48
N TRP A 16 27.98 0.59 -5.65
CA TRP A 16 28.32 0.50 -4.24
C TRP A 16 28.84 -0.91 -3.94
N PRO A 17 29.68 -1.12 -2.90
CA PRO A 17 30.29 -2.41 -2.63
C PRO A 17 29.26 -3.55 -2.57
N GLY A 18 29.45 -4.59 -3.39
CA GLY A 18 28.55 -5.74 -3.45
C GLY A 18 27.24 -5.52 -4.22
N SER A 19 27.08 -4.42 -4.95
CA SER A 19 25.88 -4.07 -5.72
C SER A 19 25.52 -5.09 -6.81
N ALA A 20 26.53 -5.68 -7.47
CA ALA A 20 26.33 -6.64 -8.56
C ALA A 20 25.53 -7.87 -8.11
N GLN A 21 25.92 -8.51 -7.00
CA GLN A 21 25.22 -9.67 -6.45
C GLN A 21 23.80 -9.34 -6.00
N VAL A 22 23.58 -8.14 -5.46
CA VAL A 22 22.25 -7.68 -5.04
C VAL A 22 21.35 -7.41 -6.25
N SER A 23 21.88 -6.77 -7.30
CA SER A 23 21.14 -6.54 -8.54
C SER A 23 20.69 -7.85 -9.17
N ASP A 24 21.59 -8.80 -9.24
CA ASP A 24 21.36 -10.15 -9.73
C ASP A 24 20.27 -10.89 -8.93
N PHE A 25 20.34 -10.83 -7.59
CA PHE A 25 19.31 -11.37 -6.70
C PHE A 25 17.94 -10.73 -6.98
N LEU A 26 17.85 -9.41 -7.02
CA LEU A 26 16.59 -8.70 -7.22
C LEU A 26 15.98 -9.01 -8.60
N THR A 27 16.81 -9.08 -9.64
CA THR A 27 16.38 -9.46 -10.99
C THR A 27 15.75 -10.85 -11.01
N ARG A 28 16.36 -11.83 -10.35
CA ARG A 28 15.83 -13.18 -10.24
C ARG A 28 14.54 -13.25 -9.44
N GLN A 29 14.47 -12.53 -8.31
CA GLN A 29 13.25 -12.49 -7.50
C GLN A 29 12.07 -11.89 -8.27
N LEU A 30 12.34 -10.89 -9.09
CA LEU A 30 11.34 -10.26 -9.95
C LEU A 30 10.92 -11.18 -11.11
N ALA A 31 11.88 -11.78 -11.82
CA ALA A 31 11.64 -12.69 -12.94
C ALA A 31 10.89 -13.97 -12.49
N GLY A 32 11.28 -14.54 -11.36
CA GLY A 32 10.61 -15.70 -10.75
C GLY A 32 9.26 -15.38 -10.10
N ARG A 33 8.81 -14.12 -10.14
CA ARG A 33 7.59 -13.63 -9.48
C ARG A 33 7.51 -13.96 -7.98
N ARG A 34 8.64 -14.24 -7.33
CA ARG A 34 8.72 -14.53 -5.89
C ARG A 34 8.48 -13.27 -5.05
N LEU A 35 8.93 -12.11 -5.56
CA LEU A 35 8.69 -10.81 -4.94
C LEU A 35 7.96 -9.86 -5.92
N ALA A 36 7.09 -9.00 -5.37
CA ALA A 36 6.51 -7.90 -6.13
C ALA A 36 7.57 -6.80 -6.36
N ALA A 37 7.43 -6.01 -7.43
CA ALA A 37 8.36 -4.93 -7.78
C ALA A 37 8.65 -3.97 -6.59
N LEU A 38 7.62 -3.55 -5.86
CA LEU A 38 7.78 -2.71 -4.66
C LEU A 38 8.57 -3.40 -3.53
N SER A 39 8.41 -4.72 -3.38
CA SER A 39 9.21 -5.50 -2.43
C SER A 39 10.67 -5.58 -2.86
N CYS A 40 10.94 -5.73 -4.16
CA CYS A 40 12.31 -5.69 -4.70
C CYS A 40 12.97 -4.33 -4.45
N LEU A 41 12.26 -3.22 -4.66
CA LEU A 41 12.75 -1.87 -4.33
C LEU A 41 13.07 -1.72 -2.83
N THR A 42 12.19 -2.21 -1.97
CA THR A 42 12.39 -2.16 -0.52
C THR A 42 13.59 -3.00 -0.09
N TYR A 43 13.74 -4.19 -0.67
CA TYR A 43 14.89 -5.06 -0.41
C TYR A 43 16.17 -4.43 -0.92
N GLY A 44 16.18 -3.87 -2.13
CA GLY A 44 17.33 -3.17 -2.69
C GLY A 44 17.81 -2.02 -1.80
N ARG A 45 16.90 -1.16 -1.33
CA ARG A 45 17.20 -0.07 -0.39
C ARG A 45 17.77 -0.59 0.94
N SER A 46 17.22 -1.67 1.46
CA SER A 46 17.69 -2.28 2.72
C SER A 46 19.09 -2.86 2.57
N LEU A 47 19.37 -3.58 1.49
CA LEU A 47 20.67 -4.18 1.20
C LEU A 47 21.73 -3.12 0.90
N LYS A 48 21.40 -2.09 0.12
CA LYS A 48 22.27 -0.92 -0.11
C LYS A 48 22.61 -0.23 1.22
N GLY A 49 21.59 0.02 2.07
CA GLY A 49 21.80 0.64 3.37
C GLY A 49 22.71 -0.15 4.29
N PHE A 50 22.66 -1.49 4.26
CA PHE A 50 23.57 -2.37 4.97
C PHE A 50 24.98 -2.32 4.39
N ALA A 51 25.15 -2.42 3.08
CA ALA A 51 26.45 -2.38 2.39
C ALA A 51 27.19 -1.06 2.64
N LEU A 52 26.48 0.07 2.56
CA LEU A 52 27.05 1.38 2.85
C LEU A 52 27.47 1.50 4.34
N TRP A 53 26.66 0.96 5.24
CA TRP A 53 27.01 0.91 6.65
C TRP A 53 28.27 0.08 6.90
N MET A 54 28.40 -1.09 6.29
CA MET A 54 29.59 -1.93 6.35
C MET A 54 30.84 -1.21 5.84
N LYS A 55 30.70 -0.48 4.71
CA LYS A 55 31.81 0.33 4.15
C LYS A 55 32.26 1.39 5.15
N SER A 56 31.32 2.08 5.81
CA SER A 56 31.64 3.18 6.75
C SER A 56 32.22 2.68 8.07
N ASN A 57 31.84 1.47 8.53
CA ASN A 57 32.26 0.93 9.83
C ASN A 57 33.40 -0.08 9.80
N GLY A 58 34.00 -0.34 8.63
CA GLY A 58 35.08 -1.33 8.53
C GLY A 58 35.79 -1.39 7.19
N GLY A 59 35.50 -0.43 6.28
CA GLY A 59 36.13 -0.40 4.95
C GLY A 59 35.81 -1.61 4.08
N TRP A 60 34.62 -2.23 4.29
CA TRP A 60 34.20 -3.44 3.60
C TRP A 60 34.24 -3.26 2.06
N ASP A 61 34.84 -4.23 1.38
CA ASP A 61 35.13 -4.23 -0.05
C ASP A 61 33.98 -4.73 -0.96
N GLY A 62 32.87 -5.17 -0.37
CA GLY A 62 31.72 -5.71 -1.11
C GLY A 62 31.69 -7.23 -1.21
N ASP A 63 32.62 -7.91 -0.61
CA ASP A 63 32.66 -9.38 -0.56
C ASP A 63 31.72 -9.92 0.51
N TRP A 64 30.54 -10.41 0.09
CA TRP A 64 29.52 -10.96 0.96
C TRP A 64 29.94 -12.24 1.69
N SER A 65 31.00 -12.94 1.21
CA SER A 65 31.51 -14.15 1.89
C SER A 65 32.24 -13.84 3.19
N LYS A 66 32.72 -12.59 3.35
CA LYS A 66 33.42 -12.11 4.55
C LYS A 66 32.48 -11.66 5.67
N LEU A 67 31.15 -11.74 5.45
CA LEU A 67 30.19 -11.35 6.47
C LEU A 67 30.19 -12.35 7.64
N THR A 68 30.14 -11.78 8.83
CA THR A 68 30.05 -12.53 10.10
C THR A 68 28.75 -12.22 10.83
N ALA A 69 28.35 -13.11 11.73
CA ALA A 69 27.21 -12.85 12.63
C ALA A 69 27.39 -11.61 13.51
N ARG A 70 28.66 -11.21 13.80
CA ARG A 70 28.98 -9.98 14.51
C ARG A 70 28.57 -8.75 13.71
N HIS A 71 28.94 -8.65 12.44
CA HIS A 71 28.57 -7.53 11.58
C HIS A 71 27.05 -7.31 11.55
N LEU A 72 26.27 -8.39 11.46
CA LEU A 72 24.81 -8.30 11.47
C LEU A 72 24.26 -7.84 12.82
N ARG A 73 24.86 -8.31 13.94
CA ARG A 73 24.46 -7.87 15.28
C ARG A 73 24.75 -6.40 15.50
N ASP A 74 25.96 -5.95 15.16
CA ASP A 74 26.39 -4.57 15.32
C ASP A 74 25.51 -3.61 14.47
N PHE A 75 25.17 -3.99 13.23
CA PHE A 75 24.22 -3.28 12.40
C PHE A 75 22.84 -3.17 13.06
N VAL A 76 22.29 -4.27 13.58
CA VAL A 76 20.98 -4.28 14.23
C VAL A 76 20.98 -3.40 15.48
N ILE A 77 22.02 -3.46 16.30
CA ILE A 77 22.15 -2.64 17.52
C ILE A 77 22.12 -1.16 17.16
N GLU A 78 22.92 -0.72 16.18
CA GLU A 78 22.95 0.68 15.75
C GLU A 78 21.62 1.12 15.15
N ARG A 79 21.02 0.28 14.28
CA ARG A 79 19.73 0.61 13.66
C ARG A 79 18.58 0.70 14.66
N GLN A 80 18.61 -0.02 15.77
CA GLN A 80 17.61 0.09 16.83
C GLN A 80 17.59 1.48 17.49
N GLY A 81 18.72 2.19 17.53
CA GLY A 81 18.80 3.54 18.06
C GLY A 81 18.18 4.59 17.14
N THR A 82 18.10 4.34 15.82
CA THR A 82 17.73 5.34 14.81
C THR A 82 16.47 4.98 14.02
N HIS A 83 16.02 3.74 14.06
CA HIS A 83 14.91 3.24 13.26
C HIS A 83 13.85 2.53 14.12
N SER A 84 12.60 2.52 13.62
CA SER A 84 11.55 1.73 14.27
C SER A 84 11.88 0.23 14.25
N ARG A 85 11.43 -0.51 15.27
CA ARG A 85 11.60 -1.98 15.33
C ARG A 85 11.11 -2.68 14.06
N ARG A 86 9.98 -2.21 13.49
CA ARG A 86 9.43 -2.72 12.23
C ARG A 86 10.38 -2.49 11.06
N SER A 87 11.00 -1.32 10.97
CA SER A 87 11.98 -1.03 9.91
C SER A 87 13.20 -1.93 10.02
N VAL A 88 13.73 -2.15 11.23
CA VAL A 88 14.85 -3.07 11.47
C VAL A 88 14.49 -4.50 11.06
N HIS A 89 13.29 -4.97 11.42
CA HIS A 89 12.80 -6.29 10.99
C HIS A 89 12.75 -6.43 9.47
N ASN A 90 12.28 -5.41 8.76
CA ASN A 90 12.21 -5.43 7.29
C ASN A 90 13.62 -5.46 6.67
N GLN A 91 14.57 -4.68 7.20
CA GLN A 91 15.97 -4.69 6.74
C GLN A 91 16.61 -6.07 6.94
N VAL A 92 16.43 -6.66 8.12
CA VAL A 92 16.97 -8.00 8.40
C VAL A 92 16.29 -9.09 7.57
N SER A 93 14.99 -8.95 7.27
CA SER A 93 14.29 -9.88 6.39
C SER A 93 14.86 -9.85 4.96
N ALA A 94 15.19 -8.67 4.45
CA ALA A 94 15.87 -8.52 3.15
C ALA A 94 17.26 -9.18 3.17
N LEU A 95 18.07 -8.94 4.23
CA LEU A 95 19.37 -9.57 4.41
C LEU A 95 19.28 -11.10 4.47
N ARG A 96 18.33 -11.64 5.23
CA ARG A 96 18.11 -13.09 5.33
C ARG A 96 17.77 -13.70 3.99
N ALA A 97 16.86 -13.09 3.25
CA ALA A 97 16.45 -13.59 1.93
C ALA A 97 17.62 -13.57 0.92
N PHE A 98 18.40 -12.50 0.93
CA PHE A 98 19.57 -12.36 0.06
C PHE A 98 20.68 -13.36 0.42
N LEU A 99 21.04 -13.48 1.70
CA LEU A 99 22.07 -14.42 2.16
C LEU A 99 21.65 -15.88 1.95
N ALA A 100 20.36 -16.20 2.03
CA ALA A 100 19.85 -17.53 1.69
C ALA A 100 20.03 -17.83 0.19
N ASP A 101 19.73 -16.88 -0.70
CA ASP A 101 19.96 -17.00 -2.15
C ASP A 101 21.44 -17.16 -2.48
N LEU A 102 22.31 -16.40 -1.83
CA LEU A 102 23.77 -16.55 -2.00
C LEU A 102 24.26 -17.93 -1.59
N ARG A 103 23.74 -18.47 -0.47
CA ARG A 103 24.10 -19.82 0.00
C ARG A 103 23.63 -20.89 -1.00
N GLU A 104 22.39 -20.81 -1.47
CA GLU A 104 21.84 -21.75 -2.45
C GLU A 104 22.67 -21.80 -3.74
N ARG A 105 23.38 -20.71 -4.07
CA ARG A 105 24.23 -20.58 -5.25
C ARG A 105 25.70 -20.87 -5.01
N GLY A 106 26.07 -21.27 -3.80
CA GLY A 106 27.45 -21.55 -3.44
C GLY A 106 28.32 -20.30 -3.25
N GLY A 107 27.75 -19.09 -3.24
CA GLY A 107 28.47 -17.84 -3.01
C GLY A 107 28.94 -17.67 -1.55
N ILE A 108 28.29 -18.36 -0.61
CA ILE A 108 28.66 -18.49 0.80
C ILE A 108 28.35 -19.91 1.29
N THR A 109 29.16 -20.42 2.19
CA THR A 109 28.96 -21.79 2.76
C THR A 109 27.93 -21.79 3.89
N THR A 110 27.93 -20.75 4.71
CA THR A 110 27.01 -20.59 5.86
C THR A 110 26.39 -19.21 5.84
N THR A 111 25.13 -19.11 6.32
CA THR A 111 24.49 -17.80 6.46
C THR A 111 24.77 -17.20 7.84
N PRO A 112 25.41 -16.02 7.92
CA PRO A 112 25.67 -15.36 9.20
C PRO A 112 24.40 -14.85 9.89
N ALA A 113 23.26 -14.89 9.21
CA ALA A 113 21.97 -14.45 9.74
C ALA A 113 21.19 -15.55 10.49
N ALA A 114 21.67 -16.81 10.53
CA ALA A 114 20.95 -17.94 11.10
C ALA A 114 20.65 -17.79 12.59
N GLY A 115 21.60 -17.27 13.38
CA GLY A 115 21.46 -17.07 14.84
C GLY A 115 21.00 -15.67 15.25
N LEU A 116 20.61 -14.80 14.32
CA LEU A 116 20.24 -13.42 14.63
C LEU A 116 18.84 -13.36 15.25
N VAL A 117 18.78 -13.03 16.55
CA VAL A 117 17.52 -12.82 17.26
C VAL A 117 17.14 -11.34 17.18
N LEU A 118 15.92 -11.05 16.71
CA LEU A 118 15.38 -9.71 16.68
C LEU A 118 14.46 -9.46 17.88
N PRO A 119 14.41 -8.22 18.41
CA PRO A 119 13.44 -7.86 19.44
C PRO A 119 12.02 -8.12 18.97
N LYS A 120 11.18 -8.68 19.84
CA LYS A 120 9.76 -8.90 19.53
C LYS A 120 9.09 -7.58 19.13
N LEU A 121 8.31 -7.61 18.07
CA LEU A 121 7.46 -6.47 17.69
C LEU A 121 6.36 -6.33 18.74
N PRO A 122 6.09 -5.11 19.23
CA PRO A 122 4.95 -4.90 20.11
C PRO A 122 3.66 -5.25 19.36
N LYS A 123 2.81 -6.06 19.99
CA LYS A 123 1.44 -6.28 19.53
C LYS A 123 0.63 -5.04 19.91
N SER A 124 0.57 -4.03 19.06
CA SER A 124 -0.40 -2.95 19.23
C SER A 124 -1.75 -3.43 18.70
N LEU A 125 -2.80 -3.22 19.48
CA LEU A 125 -4.15 -3.33 18.93
C LEU A 125 -4.28 -2.37 17.74
N PRO A 126 -4.82 -2.80 16.61
CA PRO A 126 -5.01 -1.93 15.47
C PRO A 126 -5.95 -0.79 15.87
N LYS A 127 -5.45 0.44 15.86
CA LYS A 127 -6.28 1.63 16.00
C LYS A 127 -6.98 1.86 14.67
N PHE A 128 -8.28 1.85 14.68
CA PHE A 128 -9.15 2.23 13.56
C PHE A 128 -10.09 3.35 13.99
N LEU A 129 -10.64 4.10 13.06
CA LEU A 129 -11.65 5.12 13.33
C LEU A 129 -12.96 4.45 13.74
N THR A 130 -13.66 5.00 14.73
CA THR A 130 -15.07 4.69 14.97
C THR A 130 -15.92 5.32 13.86
N GLU A 131 -17.19 4.91 13.74
CA GLU A 131 -18.13 5.51 12.78
C GLU A 131 -18.23 7.03 13.00
N ALA A 132 -18.45 7.48 14.25
CA ALA A 132 -18.49 8.92 14.58
C ALA A 132 -17.21 9.68 14.22
N GLN A 133 -16.02 9.06 14.41
CA GLN A 133 -14.75 9.68 13.99
C GLN A 133 -14.62 9.73 12.47
N THR A 134 -15.17 8.74 11.76
CA THR A 134 -15.19 8.74 10.30
C THR A 134 -16.10 9.84 9.77
N ASP A 135 -17.29 10.02 10.37
CA ASP A 135 -18.18 11.12 10.01
C ASP A 135 -17.53 12.48 10.27
N SER A 136 -16.92 12.68 11.45
CA SER A 136 -16.16 13.92 11.74
C SER A 136 -15.02 14.19 10.72
N LEU A 137 -14.38 13.14 10.20
CA LEU A 137 -13.36 13.29 9.14
C LEU A 137 -13.98 13.73 7.81
N MET A 138 -15.16 13.21 7.46
CA MET A 138 -15.88 13.57 6.24
C MET A 138 -16.37 15.01 6.33
N ASP A 139 -17.01 15.40 7.45
CA ASP A 139 -17.48 16.75 7.70
C ASP A 139 -16.35 17.78 7.60
N ALA A 140 -15.22 17.52 8.26
CA ALA A 140 -14.03 18.38 8.17
C ALA A 140 -13.41 18.44 6.76
N ALA A 141 -13.66 17.46 5.92
CA ALA A 141 -13.23 17.49 4.52
C ALA A 141 -14.14 18.35 3.65
N GLU A 142 -15.44 18.38 3.96
CA GLU A 142 -16.44 19.17 3.25
C GLU A 142 -16.39 20.66 3.64
N GLU A 143 -16.19 20.96 4.93
CA GLU A 143 -16.23 22.34 5.50
C GLU A 143 -14.98 23.19 5.23
N SER A 144 -14.07 22.76 4.36
CA SER A 144 -12.82 23.47 4.10
C SER A 144 -13.02 24.71 3.23
N GLU A 145 -13.52 25.81 3.81
CA GLU A 145 -13.80 27.09 3.12
C GLU A 145 -12.58 27.74 2.42
N LYS A 146 -11.36 27.35 2.81
CA LYS A 146 -10.11 27.92 2.26
C LYS A 146 -9.56 27.16 1.06
N ASP A 147 -10.12 26.00 0.75
CA ASP A 147 -9.66 25.14 -0.35
C ASP A 147 -10.46 25.45 -1.64
N ASP A 148 -9.82 25.23 -2.78
CA ASP A 148 -10.50 25.27 -4.06
C ASP A 148 -11.67 24.25 -4.08
N PRO A 149 -12.87 24.62 -4.53
CA PRO A 149 -14.04 23.74 -4.60
C PRO A 149 -13.74 22.41 -5.29
N GLN A 150 -12.92 22.41 -6.34
CA GLN A 150 -12.51 21.18 -7.03
C GLN A 150 -11.61 20.30 -6.15
N GLU A 151 -10.74 20.90 -5.33
CA GLU A 151 -9.92 20.16 -4.36
C GLU A 151 -10.78 19.55 -3.24
N VAL A 152 -11.74 20.28 -2.71
CA VAL A 152 -12.69 19.80 -1.69
C VAL A 152 -13.47 18.59 -2.23
N ALA A 153 -14.08 18.73 -3.40
CA ALA A 153 -14.83 17.65 -4.03
C ALA A 153 -13.96 16.42 -4.36
N ARG A 154 -12.71 16.64 -4.80
CA ARG A 154 -11.73 15.57 -5.01
C ARG A 154 -11.39 14.86 -3.71
N ASP A 155 -11.11 15.60 -2.65
CA ASP A 155 -10.70 15.05 -1.35
C ASP A 155 -11.85 14.23 -0.74
N MET A 156 -13.10 14.70 -0.87
CA MET A 156 -14.30 13.93 -0.50
C MET A 156 -14.42 12.63 -1.31
N ALA A 157 -14.28 12.70 -2.64
CA ALA A 157 -14.32 11.50 -3.49
C ALA A 157 -13.22 10.47 -3.11
N ILE A 158 -12.01 10.95 -2.75
CA ILE A 158 -10.91 10.09 -2.27
C ILE A 158 -11.29 9.40 -0.96
N LEU A 159 -11.79 10.13 0.03
CA LEU A 159 -12.15 9.59 1.35
C LEU A 159 -13.30 8.59 1.25
N GLU A 160 -14.35 8.92 0.51
CA GLU A 160 -15.50 8.05 0.30
C GLU A 160 -15.12 6.76 -0.45
N LEU A 161 -14.29 6.82 -1.48
CA LEU A 161 -13.80 5.63 -2.17
C LEU A 161 -12.91 4.76 -1.28
N LEU A 162 -12.05 5.36 -0.45
CA LEU A 162 -11.19 4.62 0.49
C LEU A 162 -11.98 3.93 1.59
N TYR A 163 -12.98 4.60 2.14
CA TYR A 163 -13.79 4.08 3.23
C TYR A 163 -14.97 3.26 2.70
N GLY A 164 -15.81 3.81 1.83
CA GLY A 164 -16.99 3.14 1.29
C GLY A 164 -16.66 1.86 0.53
N GLY A 165 -15.72 1.91 -0.40
CA GLY A 165 -15.26 0.72 -1.14
C GLY A 165 -14.18 -0.10 -0.45
N GLY A 166 -13.58 0.42 0.63
CA GLY A 166 -12.43 -0.21 1.27
C GLY A 166 -11.22 -0.36 0.33
N LEU A 167 -11.00 0.57 -0.58
CA LEU A 167 -9.94 0.49 -1.59
C LEU A 167 -8.56 0.63 -0.96
N ARG A 168 -7.55 -0.07 -1.53
CA ARG A 168 -6.15 0.26 -1.23
C ARG A 168 -5.78 1.59 -1.88
N VAL A 169 -4.92 2.39 -1.23
CA VAL A 169 -4.50 3.67 -1.80
C VAL A 169 -3.89 3.53 -3.21
N SER A 170 -3.17 2.46 -3.49
CA SER A 170 -2.62 2.17 -4.81
C SER A 170 -3.70 1.80 -5.84
N GLU A 171 -4.77 1.13 -5.43
CA GLU A 171 -5.92 0.81 -6.26
C GLU A 171 -6.68 2.10 -6.61
N LEU A 172 -6.98 2.92 -5.60
CA LEU A 172 -7.59 4.24 -5.79
C LEU A 172 -6.81 5.11 -6.79
N CYS A 173 -5.51 5.27 -6.60
CA CYS A 173 -4.66 6.06 -7.49
C CYS A 173 -4.55 5.47 -8.90
N GLY A 174 -4.82 4.18 -9.06
CA GLY A 174 -4.79 3.48 -10.34
C GLY A 174 -6.09 3.56 -11.12
N LEU A 175 -7.18 4.08 -10.56
CA LEU A 175 -8.48 4.13 -11.23
C LEU A 175 -8.46 5.02 -12.45
N ASP A 176 -9.05 4.52 -13.52
CA ASP A 176 -9.36 5.26 -14.76
C ASP A 176 -10.86 5.56 -14.84
N GLY A 177 -11.26 6.47 -15.73
CA GLY A 177 -12.65 6.87 -15.90
C GLY A 177 -13.61 5.73 -16.29
N GLY A 178 -13.08 4.63 -16.84
CA GLY A 178 -13.86 3.45 -17.18
C GLY A 178 -13.94 2.37 -16.09
N ASP A 179 -13.31 2.58 -14.94
CA ASP A 179 -13.25 1.59 -13.86
C ASP A 179 -14.38 1.74 -12.83
N LEU A 180 -15.07 2.89 -12.80
CA LEU A 180 -16.20 3.15 -11.91
C LEU A 180 -17.49 3.30 -12.73
N ASP A 181 -18.44 2.44 -12.47
CA ASP A 181 -19.81 2.57 -12.96
C ASP A 181 -20.65 3.38 -11.95
N LEU A 182 -20.92 4.64 -12.27
CA LEU A 182 -21.70 5.56 -11.44
C LEU A 182 -23.20 5.20 -11.37
N GLY A 183 -23.70 4.34 -12.27
CA GLY A 183 -25.07 3.87 -12.24
C GLY A 183 -25.29 2.72 -11.28
N SER A 184 -24.36 1.79 -11.22
CA SER A 184 -24.44 0.62 -10.35
C SER A 184 -23.69 0.78 -9.02
N GLY A 185 -22.84 1.81 -8.85
CA GLY A 185 -21.97 1.98 -7.69
C GLY A 185 -20.90 0.89 -7.57
N LEU A 186 -20.40 0.38 -8.70
CA LEU A 186 -19.43 -0.69 -8.77
C LEU A 186 -18.09 -0.19 -9.32
N VAL A 187 -17.01 -0.56 -8.66
CA VAL A 187 -15.64 -0.25 -9.07
C VAL A 187 -14.91 -1.53 -9.45
N LYS A 188 -14.29 -1.51 -10.64
CA LYS A 188 -13.42 -2.56 -11.15
C LYS A 188 -11.98 -2.30 -10.72
N LEU A 189 -11.40 -3.20 -9.97
CA LEU A 189 -10.07 -3.07 -9.40
C LEU A 189 -9.12 -4.14 -9.94
N MET A 190 -7.89 -3.72 -10.23
CA MET A 190 -6.81 -4.64 -10.60
C MET A 190 -6.02 -5.05 -9.35
N GLY A 191 -6.10 -6.33 -8.98
CA GLY A 191 -5.37 -6.89 -7.85
C GLY A 191 -3.97 -7.40 -8.20
N LYS A 192 -3.29 -7.99 -7.21
CA LYS A 192 -1.98 -8.62 -7.40
C LYS A 192 -2.07 -9.77 -8.43
N GLY A 193 -1.15 -9.79 -9.38
CA GLY A 193 -1.12 -10.81 -10.45
C GLY A 193 -2.13 -10.57 -11.58
N SER A 194 -2.54 -9.31 -11.79
CA SER A 194 -3.50 -8.91 -12.84
C SER A 194 -4.88 -9.56 -12.72
N LYS A 195 -5.26 -10.00 -11.51
CA LYS A 195 -6.63 -10.48 -11.25
C LYS A 195 -7.55 -9.29 -11.07
N GLU A 196 -8.64 -9.26 -11.81
CA GLU A 196 -9.69 -8.25 -11.66
C GLU A 196 -10.66 -8.67 -10.55
N ARG A 197 -11.14 -7.66 -9.80
CA ARG A 197 -12.28 -7.82 -8.90
C ARG A 197 -13.18 -6.60 -8.98
N VAL A 198 -14.45 -6.79 -8.69
CA VAL A 198 -15.46 -5.74 -8.66
C VAL A 198 -15.91 -5.57 -7.21
N VAL A 199 -15.97 -4.33 -6.73
CA VAL A 199 -16.41 -4.01 -5.38
C VAL A 199 -17.46 -2.90 -5.38
N PRO A 200 -18.49 -2.97 -4.50
CA PRO A 200 -19.43 -1.87 -4.29
C PRO A 200 -18.74 -0.73 -3.51
N VAL A 201 -19.17 0.51 -3.75
CA VAL A 201 -18.60 1.70 -3.07
C VAL A 201 -19.65 2.52 -2.30
N GLY A 202 -20.90 2.18 -2.37
CA GLY A 202 -21.98 2.92 -1.70
C GLY A 202 -22.40 4.21 -2.42
N ASP A 203 -23.58 4.69 -2.07
CA ASP A 203 -24.20 5.85 -2.72
C ASP A 203 -23.46 7.15 -2.37
N SER A 204 -22.95 7.29 -1.14
CA SER A 204 -22.13 8.44 -0.72
C SER A 204 -20.89 8.62 -1.60
N ALA A 205 -20.17 7.52 -1.89
CA ALA A 205 -19.00 7.56 -2.77
C ALA A 205 -19.37 7.92 -4.22
N VAL A 206 -20.50 7.40 -4.72
CA VAL A 206 -21.01 7.74 -6.06
C VAL A 206 -21.33 9.23 -6.15
N GLN A 207 -22.02 9.80 -5.16
CA GLN A 207 -22.34 11.23 -5.12
C GLN A 207 -21.10 12.10 -5.03
N ALA A 208 -20.15 11.77 -4.17
CA ALA A 208 -18.88 12.50 -4.04
C ALA A 208 -18.09 12.49 -5.35
N VAL A 209 -18.03 11.36 -6.06
CA VAL A 209 -17.36 11.29 -7.37
C VAL A 209 -18.13 12.10 -8.42
N LYS A 210 -19.46 12.06 -8.44
CA LYS A 210 -20.27 12.90 -9.36
C LYS A 210 -20.03 14.39 -9.12
N ALA A 211 -20.00 14.84 -7.86
CA ALA A 211 -19.71 16.23 -7.51
C ALA A 211 -18.31 16.65 -8.00
N TYR A 212 -17.31 15.81 -7.80
CA TYR A 212 -15.96 16.05 -8.30
C TYR A 212 -15.91 16.12 -9.83
N LEU A 213 -16.57 15.19 -10.54
CA LEU A 213 -16.60 15.17 -12.00
C LEU A 213 -17.36 16.34 -12.60
N ALA A 214 -18.36 16.89 -11.90
CA ALA A 214 -19.05 18.11 -12.34
C ALA A 214 -18.11 19.32 -12.41
N LEU A 215 -17.11 19.40 -11.53
CA LEU A 215 -16.12 20.49 -11.51
C LEU A 215 -14.91 20.21 -12.42
N ARG A 216 -14.47 18.94 -12.47
CA ARG A 216 -13.30 18.55 -13.25
C ARG A 216 -13.61 18.33 -14.74
N GLY A 217 -14.82 17.89 -15.06
CA GLY A 217 -15.18 17.26 -16.33
C GLY A 217 -15.01 15.73 -16.31
N ALA A 218 -15.80 15.04 -17.13
CA ALA A 218 -15.75 13.59 -17.24
C ALA A 218 -14.45 13.12 -17.92
N PRO A 219 -13.70 12.18 -17.33
CA PRO A 219 -12.51 11.63 -17.96
C PRO A 219 -12.87 10.67 -19.10
N ALA A 220 -12.01 10.56 -20.09
CA ALA A 220 -12.09 9.47 -21.04
C ALA A 220 -11.83 8.13 -20.34
N ARG A 221 -12.26 7.02 -20.95
CA ARG A 221 -12.22 5.69 -20.33
C ARG A 221 -10.85 5.26 -19.79
N GLY A 222 -9.77 5.68 -20.43
CA GLY A 222 -8.38 5.35 -20.03
C GLY A 222 -7.62 6.49 -19.34
N GLU A 223 -8.31 7.61 -19.06
CA GLU A 223 -7.73 8.71 -18.31
C GLU A 223 -7.88 8.50 -16.81
N PRO A 224 -6.98 9.06 -15.98
CA PRO A 224 -7.09 8.94 -14.53
C PRO A 224 -8.44 9.45 -14.02
N LEU A 225 -9.13 8.69 -13.16
CA LEU A 225 -10.35 9.14 -12.50
C LEU A 225 -10.08 10.33 -11.57
N LEU A 226 -9.00 10.27 -10.81
CA LEU A 226 -8.60 11.29 -9.82
C LEU A 226 -7.29 11.95 -10.24
N LEU A 227 -7.26 13.29 -10.20
CA LEU A 227 -6.09 14.08 -10.57
C LEU A 227 -5.36 14.63 -9.33
N ALA A 228 -4.05 14.75 -9.45
CA ALA A 228 -3.25 15.55 -8.54
C ALA A 228 -3.53 17.06 -8.72
N ALA A 229 -3.22 17.90 -7.72
CA ALA A 229 -3.45 19.36 -7.77
C ALA A 229 -2.77 20.05 -8.98
N ARG A 230 -1.65 19.51 -9.45
CA ARG A 230 -0.93 20.02 -10.64
C ARG A 230 -1.31 19.33 -11.95
N GLY A 231 -2.43 18.60 -11.97
CA GLY A 231 -2.78 17.72 -13.07
C GLY A 231 -2.06 16.38 -13.04
N GLY A 232 -2.39 15.49 -14.00
CA GLY A 232 -1.86 14.13 -14.05
C GLY A 232 -2.45 13.19 -12.98
N ARG A 233 -1.99 11.94 -12.98
CA ARG A 233 -2.51 10.90 -12.08
C ARG A 233 -2.16 11.17 -10.63
N LEU A 234 -3.13 10.96 -9.73
CA LEU A 234 -2.95 11.05 -8.28
C LEU A 234 -1.91 10.03 -7.81
N HIS A 235 -1.04 10.44 -6.87
CA HIS A 235 0.00 9.59 -6.31
C HIS A 235 -0.32 9.24 -4.84
N PRO A 236 -0.02 8.03 -4.36
CA PRO A 236 -0.29 7.60 -2.97
C PRO A 236 0.24 8.55 -1.90
N ARG A 237 1.37 9.22 -2.13
CA ARG A 237 1.94 10.20 -1.20
C ARG A 237 1.06 11.45 -1.06
N ALA A 238 0.44 11.90 -2.15
CA ALA A 238 -0.48 13.04 -2.12
C ALA A 238 -1.72 12.71 -1.27
N VAL A 239 -2.29 11.50 -1.44
CA VAL A 239 -3.41 11.01 -0.61
C VAL A 239 -3.03 10.96 0.87
N GLN A 240 -1.83 10.49 1.22
CA GLN A 240 -1.36 10.45 2.61
C GLN A 240 -1.22 11.84 3.22
N LEU A 241 -0.74 12.83 2.46
CA LEU A 241 -0.59 14.22 2.91
C LEU A 241 -1.95 14.89 3.08
N MET A 242 -2.85 14.71 2.10
CA MET A 242 -4.24 15.17 2.18
C MET A 242 -4.94 14.60 3.43
N LEU A 243 -4.89 13.29 3.63
CA LEU A 243 -5.50 12.64 4.79
C LEU A 243 -4.95 13.19 6.11
N LYS A 244 -3.64 13.42 6.22
CA LYS A 244 -3.05 14.03 7.43
C LYS A 244 -3.60 15.44 7.69
N ARG A 245 -3.77 16.26 6.64
CA ARG A 245 -4.35 17.59 6.76
C ARG A 245 -5.80 17.51 7.24
N LYS A 246 -6.62 16.66 6.65
CA LYS A 246 -8.04 16.51 7.03
C LYS A 246 -8.20 15.93 8.45
N LEU A 247 -7.36 14.98 8.85
CA LEU A 247 -7.31 14.48 10.23
C LEU A 247 -6.98 15.57 11.25
N ALA A 248 -6.05 16.46 10.92
CA ALA A 248 -5.70 17.60 11.79
C ALA A 248 -6.87 18.58 11.92
N LEU A 249 -7.60 18.86 10.84
CA LEU A 249 -8.81 19.70 10.85
C LEU A 249 -9.92 19.07 11.70
N ALA A 250 -10.12 17.76 11.60
CA ALA A 250 -11.09 17.00 12.38
C ALA A 250 -10.67 16.77 13.86
N GLY A 251 -9.50 17.24 14.29
CA GLY A 251 -8.97 16.96 15.64
C GLY A 251 -8.67 15.47 15.91
N LEU A 252 -8.45 14.68 14.85
CA LEU A 252 -8.23 13.25 14.93
C LEU A 252 -6.73 12.89 14.92
N PRO A 253 -6.35 11.69 15.45
CA PRO A 253 -4.95 11.29 15.53
C PRO A 253 -4.24 11.26 14.16
N ALA A 254 -3.13 11.96 14.05
CA ALA A 254 -2.35 12.10 12.81
C ALA A 254 -1.63 10.79 12.36
N ASP A 255 -1.65 9.73 13.17
CA ASP A 255 -1.08 8.42 12.85
C ASP A 255 -2.03 7.51 12.03
N LEU A 256 -3.23 8.02 11.71
CA LEU A 256 -4.17 7.36 10.84
C LEU A 256 -3.69 7.42 9.38
N THR A 257 -3.88 6.31 8.67
CA THR A 257 -3.39 6.12 7.30
C THR A 257 -4.53 5.59 6.40
N PRO A 258 -4.43 5.69 5.07
CA PRO A 258 -5.42 5.08 4.18
C PRO A 258 -5.67 3.59 4.44
N HIS A 259 -4.64 2.87 4.93
CA HIS A 259 -4.80 1.47 5.32
C HIS A 259 -5.70 1.31 6.56
N LYS A 260 -5.63 2.25 7.51
CA LYS A 260 -6.50 2.25 8.70
C LYS A 260 -7.95 2.63 8.37
N LEU A 261 -8.19 3.49 7.36
CA LEU A 261 -9.55 3.75 6.82
C LEU A 261 -10.16 2.49 6.23
N ARG A 262 -9.41 1.78 5.41
CA ARG A 262 -9.85 0.48 4.87
C ARG A 262 -10.09 -0.56 5.97
N HIS A 263 -9.31 -0.54 7.06
CA HIS A 263 -9.53 -1.41 8.21
C HIS A 263 -10.79 -1.02 8.97
N ALA A 264 -11.08 0.29 9.10
CA ALA A 264 -12.34 0.78 9.67
C ALA A 264 -13.54 0.30 8.84
N CYS A 265 -13.52 0.45 7.52
CA CYS A 265 -14.53 -0.11 6.62
C CYS A 265 -14.79 -1.59 6.91
N ALA A 266 -13.73 -2.43 6.95
CA ALA A 266 -13.87 -3.84 7.25
C ALA A 266 -14.51 -4.12 8.62
N THR A 267 -14.06 -3.38 9.63
CA THR A 267 -14.55 -3.56 11.02
C THR A 267 -16.01 -3.14 11.15
N HIS A 268 -16.37 -2.00 10.56
CA HIS A 268 -17.77 -1.51 10.60
C HIS A 268 -18.72 -2.44 9.85
N LEU A 269 -18.34 -2.92 8.66
CA LEU A 269 -19.12 -3.93 7.93
C LEU A 269 -19.39 -5.18 8.81
N LEU A 270 -18.34 -5.70 9.46
CA LEU A 270 -18.45 -6.89 10.33
C LEU A 270 -19.30 -6.58 11.57
N SER A 271 -19.10 -5.43 12.21
CA SER A 271 -19.88 -5.02 13.39
C SER A 271 -21.36 -4.84 13.07
N ASN A 272 -21.68 -4.44 11.84
CA ASN A 272 -23.04 -4.26 11.33
C ASN A 272 -23.60 -5.54 10.67
N GLY A 273 -23.00 -6.71 10.97
CA GLY A 273 -23.55 -8.02 10.62
C GLY A 273 -23.19 -8.55 9.23
N ALA A 274 -22.25 -7.92 8.51
CA ALA A 274 -21.76 -8.48 7.24
C ALA A 274 -21.02 -9.82 7.45
N ASP A 275 -21.23 -10.76 6.55
CA ASP A 275 -20.50 -12.03 6.55
C ASP A 275 -19.00 -11.83 6.31
N LEU A 276 -18.17 -12.50 7.13
CA LEU A 276 -16.70 -12.37 7.06
C LEU A 276 -16.13 -12.71 5.68
N ARG A 277 -16.71 -13.71 4.99
CA ARG A 277 -16.23 -14.10 3.66
C ARG A 277 -16.49 -13.01 2.62
N LEU A 278 -17.67 -12.38 2.68
CA LEU A 278 -18.01 -11.27 1.79
C LEU A 278 -17.12 -10.04 2.02
N VAL A 279 -16.82 -9.72 3.30
CA VAL A 279 -15.85 -8.67 3.63
C VAL A 279 -14.44 -9.01 3.13
N GLN A 280 -14.01 -10.26 3.24
CA GLN A 280 -12.72 -10.71 2.69
C GLN A 280 -12.68 -10.62 1.15
N GLU A 281 -13.77 -10.95 0.46
CA GLU A 281 -13.91 -10.80 -0.99
C GLU A 281 -13.85 -9.33 -1.41
N GLN A 282 -14.61 -8.44 -0.77
CA GLN A 282 -14.57 -7.00 -1.01
C GLN A 282 -13.15 -6.45 -0.87
N LEU A 283 -12.47 -6.85 0.19
CA LEU A 283 -11.11 -6.39 0.46
C LEU A 283 -10.05 -7.11 -0.41
N GLY A 284 -10.35 -8.21 -1.08
CA GLY A 284 -9.39 -8.93 -1.90
C GLY A 284 -8.21 -9.47 -1.09
N HIS A 285 -8.49 -10.22 -0.02
CA HIS A 285 -7.49 -10.93 0.78
C HIS A 285 -7.06 -12.19 0.04
N ALA A 286 -5.77 -12.35 -0.25
CA ALA A 286 -5.18 -13.41 -1.09
C ALA A 286 -5.13 -14.80 -0.44
N SER A 287 -5.76 -15.03 0.72
CA SER A 287 -5.51 -16.21 1.58
C SER A 287 -6.64 -17.23 1.62
N LEU A 288 -7.43 -17.37 0.58
CA LEU A 288 -8.19 -18.62 0.36
C LEU A 288 -8.05 -19.01 -1.11
N SER A 289 -7.46 -20.18 -1.32
CA SER A 289 -7.22 -20.80 -2.61
C SER A 289 -8.54 -21.22 -3.27
N THR A 290 -9.19 -20.29 -3.96
CA THR A 290 -10.11 -20.65 -5.04
C THR A 290 -10.19 -19.48 -6.00
N THR A 291 -9.90 -19.72 -7.25
CA THR A 291 -10.25 -18.88 -8.38
C THR A 291 -11.78 -18.90 -8.50
N GLN A 292 -12.47 -18.19 -7.62
CA GLN A 292 -13.90 -17.94 -7.82
C GLN A 292 -14.04 -16.95 -8.97
N ILE A 293 -14.58 -17.45 -10.07
CA ILE A 293 -15.10 -16.65 -11.16
C ILE A 293 -16.19 -15.77 -10.53
N TYR A 294 -16.01 -14.44 -10.54
CA TYR A 294 -17.02 -13.50 -10.10
C TYR A 294 -18.26 -13.68 -11.00
N THR A 295 -19.24 -14.40 -10.50
CA THR A 295 -20.54 -14.53 -11.16
C THR A 295 -21.37 -13.28 -10.82
N HIS A 296 -22.30 -12.89 -11.71
CA HIS A 296 -23.25 -11.81 -11.45
C HIS A 296 -23.99 -11.96 -10.12
N LEU A 297 -24.25 -13.21 -9.69
CA LEU A 297 -24.88 -13.53 -8.40
C LEU A 297 -24.00 -13.15 -7.20
N SER A 298 -22.69 -13.33 -7.27
CA SER A 298 -21.79 -12.96 -6.16
C SER A 298 -21.66 -11.44 -6.02
N VAL A 299 -21.63 -10.69 -7.11
CA VAL A 299 -21.57 -9.21 -7.11
C VAL A 299 -22.88 -8.61 -6.57
N ALA A 300 -24.04 -9.12 -6.97
CA ALA A 300 -25.34 -8.67 -6.47
C ALA A 300 -25.45 -8.88 -4.94
N LYS A 301 -25.03 -10.03 -4.45
CA LYS A 301 -25.02 -10.33 -3.00
C LYS A 301 -24.04 -9.44 -2.24
N LEU A 302 -22.86 -9.18 -2.80
CA LEU A 302 -21.87 -8.27 -2.22
C LEU A 302 -22.45 -6.85 -2.08
N ARG A 303 -23.13 -6.37 -3.11
CA ARG A 303 -23.79 -5.06 -3.11
C ARG A 303 -24.95 -5.00 -2.09
N GLU A 304 -25.75 -6.03 -1.99
CA GLU A 304 -26.84 -6.12 -1.00
C GLU A 304 -26.30 -6.04 0.45
N VAL A 305 -25.25 -6.83 0.74
CA VAL A 305 -24.63 -6.84 2.08
C VAL A 305 -23.95 -5.50 2.37
N HIS A 306 -23.26 -4.92 1.40
CA HIS A 306 -22.67 -3.59 1.54
C HIS A 306 -23.76 -2.56 1.89
N ARG A 307 -24.85 -2.51 1.12
CA ARG A 307 -25.97 -1.58 1.35
C ARG A 307 -26.62 -1.75 2.73
N LYS A 308 -26.68 -2.98 3.27
CA LYS A 308 -27.29 -3.24 4.59
C LYS A 308 -26.36 -2.95 5.77
N SER A 309 -25.04 -3.09 5.57
CA SER A 309 -24.09 -3.12 6.68
C SER A 309 -23.05 -2.00 6.65
N HIS A 310 -22.90 -1.27 5.52
CA HIS A 310 -21.94 -0.17 5.48
C HIS A 310 -22.60 1.14 5.97
N PRO A 311 -21.98 1.89 6.90
CA PRO A 311 -22.57 3.12 7.46
C PRO A 311 -22.87 4.22 6.42
N ARG A 312 -22.12 4.22 5.30
CA ARG A 312 -22.26 5.19 4.20
C ARG A 312 -22.60 4.51 2.87
N ALA A 313 -23.45 3.49 2.92
CA ALA A 313 -23.91 2.76 1.75
C ALA A 313 -24.83 3.60 0.86
#